data_c972b13bd429e7d9cda0c8795cfe7149
#
_entry.id   c972b13bd429e7d9cda0c8795cfe7149
#
_cell.length_a   1.000
_cell.length_b   1.000
_cell.length_c   1.000
_cell.angle_alpha   90.00
_cell.angle_beta   90.00
_cell.angle_gamma   90.00
#
_symmetry.space_group_name_H-M   'P 1'
#
loop_
_entity.id
_entity.type
_entity.pdbx_description
1 polymer ?
#
loop_
_entity_poly.entity_id
_entity_poly.type
_entity_poly.pdbx_seq_one_letter_code
_entity_poly.pdbx_strand_id
1 'polypeptide(L)'
;MKLLVTGGAGFIGSNFVHYILEKYPEDQVINLDLLTYAGNIHNLDDVKDNPNHIFVQGNINNRELVRHLVKTYGITHFVNFAAESHVDRSILNPEIFVETNIQGTLALLNVAKEMGIEKYLQVSTDEVYGSLGAE
;
A
#
# COMPACT_ATOMS: atom_id res chain seq x y z
N MET A 1 -16.32 3.92 3.32
CA MET A 1 -14.95 3.94 3.87
C MET A 1 -14.06 4.84 3.02
N LYS A 2 -13.07 5.40 3.64
CA LYS A 2 -11.99 6.09 2.93
C LYS A 2 -10.69 5.36 3.22
N LEU A 3 -10.11 4.77 2.20
CA LEU A 3 -8.98 3.88 2.34
C LEU A 3 -7.69 4.54 1.85
N LEU A 4 -6.62 4.40 2.64
CA LEU A 4 -5.27 4.58 2.12
C LEU A 4 -4.78 3.21 1.68
N VAL A 5 -4.55 3.05 0.37
CA VAL A 5 -3.97 1.83 -0.19
C VAL A 5 -2.53 2.15 -0.57
N THR A 6 -1.59 1.43 -0.02
CA THR A 6 -0.18 1.58 -0.36
C THR A 6 0.25 0.42 -1.25
N GLY A 7 1.05 0.71 -2.26
CA GLY A 7 1.42 -0.31 -3.24
C GLY A 7 0.31 -0.64 -4.22
N GLY A 8 -0.64 0.26 -4.40
CA GLY A 8 -1.80 0.03 -5.27
C GLY A 8 -1.52 0.09 -6.77
N ALA A 9 -0.28 0.42 -7.18
CA ALA A 9 0.13 0.32 -8.59
C ALA A 9 0.80 -1.01 -8.91
N GLY A 10 1.05 -1.87 -7.91
CA GLY A 10 1.54 -3.23 -8.12
C GLY A 10 0.45 -4.15 -8.63
N PHE A 11 0.82 -5.38 -8.98
CA PHE A 11 -0.13 -6.34 -9.56
C PHE A 11 -1.30 -6.66 -8.63
N ILE A 12 -1.01 -7.05 -7.40
CA ILE A 12 -2.06 -7.41 -6.43
C ILE A 12 -2.81 -6.17 -5.96
N GLY A 13 -2.08 -5.11 -5.63
CA GLY A 13 -2.66 -3.88 -5.13
C GLY A 13 -3.60 -3.22 -6.14
N SER A 14 -3.23 -3.18 -7.42
CA SER A 14 -4.09 -2.60 -8.45
C SER A 14 -5.39 -3.39 -8.64
N ASN A 15 -5.32 -4.72 -8.58
CA ASN A 15 -6.52 -5.56 -8.63
C ASN A 15 -7.44 -5.30 -7.44
N PHE A 16 -6.87 -5.09 -6.25
CA PHE A 16 -7.65 -4.70 -5.07
C PHE A 16 -8.33 -3.35 -5.27
N VAL A 17 -7.60 -2.37 -5.80
CA VAL A 17 -8.17 -1.04 -6.07
C VAL A 17 -9.34 -1.12 -7.04
N HIS A 18 -9.19 -1.86 -8.15
CA HIS A 18 -10.28 -2.08 -9.11
C HIS A 18 -11.49 -2.72 -8.43
N TYR A 19 -11.26 -3.75 -7.63
CA TYR A 19 -12.32 -4.46 -6.92
C TYR A 19 -13.13 -3.53 -6.00
N ILE A 20 -12.43 -2.73 -5.19
CA ILE A 20 -13.10 -1.83 -4.24
C ILE A 20 -13.90 -0.76 -4.98
N LEU A 21 -13.33 -0.14 -6.00
CA LEU A 21 -14.00 0.92 -6.75
C LEU A 21 -15.24 0.41 -7.50
N GLU A 22 -15.20 -0.83 -7.97
CA GLU A 22 -16.34 -1.44 -8.66
C GLU A 22 -17.43 -1.88 -7.69
N LYS A 23 -17.04 -2.60 -6.63
CA LYS A 23 -17.99 -3.20 -5.70
C LYS A 23 -18.59 -2.20 -4.70
N TYR A 24 -17.79 -1.21 -4.29
CA TYR A 24 -18.19 -0.22 -3.29
C TYR A 24 -18.05 1.19 -3.86
N PRO A 25 -18.97 1.61 -4.74
CA PRO A 25 -18.83 2.87 -5.47
C PRO A 25 -18.89 4.12 -4.59
N GLU A 26 -19.29 3.99 -3.32
CA GLU A 26 -19.30 5.09 -2.37
C GLU A 26 -17.98 5.23 -1.61
N ASP A 27 -17.11 4.22 -1.68
CA ASP A 27 -15.83 4.24 -1.00
C ASP A 27 -14.80 5.03 -1.82
N GLN A 28 -13.95 5.76 -1.12
CA GLN A 28 -12.85 6.52 -1.74
C GLN A 28 -11.52 5.81 -1.48
N VAL A 29 -10.70 5.71 -2.50
CA VAL A 29 -9.37 5.12 -2.43
C VAL A 29 -8.32 6.18 -2.71
N ILE A 30 -7.46 6.43 -1.73
CA ILE A 30 -6.25 7.22 -1.88
C ILE A 30 -5.10 6.23 -2.03
N ASN A 31 -4.52 6.18 -3.23
CA ASN A 31 -3.54 5.18 -3.61
C ASN A 31 -2.14 5.79 -3.55
N LEU A 32 -1.34 5.38 -2.58
CA LEU A 32 0.03 5.86 -2.38
C LEU A 32 1.01 4.79 -2.86
N ASP A 33 1.80 5.11 -3.87
CA ASP A 33 2.77 4.19 -4.44
C ASP A 33 4.05 4.95 -4.83
N LEU A 34 5.20 4.37 -4.52
CA LEU A 34 6.50 4.94 -4.89
C LEU A 34 6.82 4.72 -6.38
N LEU A 35 6.13 3.78 -7.03
CA LEU A 35 6.38 3.37 -8.42
C LEU A 35 7.79 2.80 -8.60
N THR A 36 8.18 1.87 -7.71
CA THR A 36 9.40 1.09 -7.88
C THR A 36 9.21 0.05 -9.00
N TYR A 37 10.20 -0.83 -9.19
CA TYR A 37 10.13 -1.85 -10.24
C TYR A 37 8.86 -2.71 -10.20
N ALA A 38 8.26 -2.89 -9.03
CA ALA A 38 7.05 -3.69 -8.87
C ALA A 38 5.77 -2.88 -9.16
N GLY A 39 5.87 -1.55 -9.20
CA GLY A 39 4.74 -0.67 -9.45
C GLY A 39 4.70 -0.21 -10.90
N ASN A 40 3.51 -0.24 -11.50
CA ASN A 40 3.30 0.23 -12.85
C ASN A 40 2.02 1.05 -12.89
N ILE A 41 2.18 2.36 -13.16
CA ILE A 41 1.05 3.29 -13.21
C ILE A 41 -0.02 2.86 -14.23
N HIS A 42 0.38 2.15 -15.30
CA HIS A 42 -0.55 1.66 -16.31
C HIS A 42 -1.50 0.59 -15.80
N ASN A 43 -1.18 -0.07 -14.68
CA ASN A 43 -2.11 -0.97 -14.00
C ASN A 43 -3.38 -0.25 -13.50
N LEU A 44 -3.34 1.07 -13.42
CA LEU A 44 -4.42 1.92 -12.94
C LEU A 44 -5.12 2.71 -14.05
N ASP A 45 -4.81 2.44 -15.32
CA ASP A 45 -5.38 3.18 -16.46
C ASP A 45 -6.90 3.14 -16.47
N ASP A 46 -7.50 2.02 -16.10
CA ASP A 46 -8.96 1.86 -16.09
C ASP A 46 -9.66 2.70 -15.01
N VAL A 47 -8.95 3.11 -13.99
CA VAL A 47 -9.52 3.82 -12.83
C VAL A 47 -8.95 5.23 -12.64
N LYS A 48 -8.04 5.66 -13.52
CA LYS A 48 -7.39 6.97 -13.38
C LYS A 48 -8.36 8.16 -13.39
N ASP A 49 -9.47 8.02 -14.11
CA ASP A 49 -10.49 9.07 -14.23
C ASP A 49 -11.66 8.87 -13.24
N ASN A 50 -11.61 7.82 -12.42
CA ASN A 50 -12.66 7.61 -11.41
C ASN A 50 -12.52 8.65 -10.29
N PRO A 51 -13.58 9.44 -10.00
CA PRO A 51 -13.50 10.49 -8.98
C PRO A 51 -13.24 9.98 -7.58
N ASN A 52 -13.46 8.70 -7.31
CA ASN A 52 -13.20 8.07 -6.03
C ASN A 52 -11.80 7.45 -5.91
N HIS A 53 -10.98 7.58 -6.96
CA HIS A 53 -9.60 7.13 -6.96
C HIS A 53 -8.67 8.33 -7.06
N ILE A 54 -7.79 8.47 -6.08
CA ILE A 54 -6.79 9.53 -6.05
C ILE A 54 -5.42 8.86 -5.97
N PHE A 55 -4.56 9.11 -6.95
CA PHE A 55 -3.21 8.56 -6.97
C PHE A 55 -2.22 9.59 -6.44
N VAL A 56 -1.34 9.15 -5.54
CA VAL A 56 -0.24 9.95 -4.99
C VAL A 56 1.04 9.16 -5.12
N GLN A 57 2.03 9.71 -5.79
CA GLN A 57 3.36 9.12 -5.83
C GLN A 57 4.15 9.56 -4.61
N GLY A 58 4.59 8.61 -3.81
CA GLY A 58 5.35 8.91 -2.60
C GLY A 58 5.77 7.67 -1.84
N ASN A 59 6.58 7.88 -0.82
CA ASN A 59 7.16 6.83 0.00
C ASN A 59 6.37 6.67 1.31
N ILE A 60 6.04 5.42 1.66
CA ILE A 60 5.35 5.14 2.93
C ILE A 60 6.17 5.52 4.16
N ASN A 61 7.48 5.66 4.03
CA ASN A 61 8.35 6.18 5.08
C ASN A 61 8.18 7.67 5.33
N ASN A 62 7.57 8.39 4.42
CA ASN A 62 7.29 9.81 4.59
C ASN A 62 6.05 10.00 5.48
N ARG A 63 6.28 10.02 6.79
CA ARG A 63 5.21 10.11 7.78
C ARG A 63 4.40 11.39 7.67
N GLU A 64 5.03 12.50 7.32
CA GLU A 64 4.35 13.78 7.14
C GLU A 64 3.37 13.72 5.97
N LEU A 65 3.78 13.11 4.86
CA LEU A 65 2.91 12.89 3.70
C LEU A 65 1.70 12.05 4.08
N VAL A 66 1.92 10.92 4.78
CA VAL A 66 0.83 10.04 5.19
C VAL A 66 -0.13 10.76 6.13
N ARG A 67 0.37 11.51 7.12
CA ARG A 67 -0.48 12.32 8.00
C ARG A 67 -1.29 13.34 7.23
N HIS A 68 -0.66 14.00 6.27
CA HIS A 68 -1.33 14.98 5.42
C HIS A 68 -2.48 14.35 4.63
N LEU A 69 -2.25 13.17 4.04
CA LEU A 69 -3.29 12.46 3.31
C LEU A 69 -4.46 12.06 4.22
N VAL A 70 -4.16 11.57 5.42
CA VAL A 70 -5.20 11.20 6.38
C VAL A 70 -6.07 12.41 6.74
N LYS A 71 -5.45 13.55 7.01
CA LYS A 71 -6.18 14.77 7.36
C LYS A 71 -6.97 15.34 6.18
N THR A 72 -6.36 15.37 5.01
CA THR A 72 -6.96 15.97 3.82
C THR A 72 -8.18 15.20 3.35
N TYR A 73 -8.11 13.88 3.36
CA TYR A 73 -9.18 13.02 2.79
C TYR A 73 -10.06 12.35 3.85
N GLY A 74 -9.72 12.49 5.13
CA GLY A 74 -10.47 11.84 6.20
C GLY A 74 -10.34 10.31 6.16
N ILE A 75 -9.14 9.80 5.91
CA ILE A 75 -8.89 8.36 5.78
C ILE A 75 -9.20 7.65 7.08
N THR A 76 -9.92 6.53 6.99
CA THR A 76 -10.36 5.72 8.12
C THR A 76 -9.70 4.34 8.17
N HIS A 77 -9.21 3.83 7.04
CA HIS A 77 -8.68 2.48 6.91
C HIS A 77 -7.37 2.50 6.12
N PHE A 78 -6.40 1.70 6.55
CA PHE A 78 -5.15 1.49 5.82
C PHE A 78 -5.09 0.06 5.29
N VAL A 79 -4.66 -0.10 4.03
CA VAL A 79 -4.37 -1.41 3.42
C VAL A 79 -2.99 -1.32 2.79
N ASN A 80 -2.03 -2.05 3.34
CA ASN A 80 -0.63 -1.97 2.91
C ASN A 80 -0.23 -3.15 2.03
N PHE A 81 -0.06 -2.88 0.72
CA PHE A 81 0.55 -3.80 -0.24
C PHE A 81 1.99 -3.40 -0.59
N ALA A 82 2.49 -2.31 -0.03
CA ALA A 82 3.83 -1.79 -0.35
C ALA A 82 4.89 -2.67 0.29
N ALA A 83 5.37 -3.66 -0.44
CA ALA A 83 6.41 -4.57 0.00
C ALA A 83 7.29 -4.97 -1.17
N GLU A 84 8.59 -5.11 -0.92
CA GLU A 84 9.51 -5.74 -1.86
C GLU A 84 9.38 -7.25 -1.69
N SER A 85 8.98 -7.95 -2.75
CA SER A 85 8.67 -9.37 -2.69
C SER A 85 9.57 -10.26 -3.55
N HIS A 86 10.46 -9.67 -4.37
CA HIS A 86 11.37 -10.45 -5.21
C HIS A 86 12.61 -10.86 -4.42
N VAL A 87 12.74 -12.15 -4.12
CA VAL A 87 13.84 -12.70 -3.32
C VAL A 87 15.22 -12.39 -3.93
N ASP A 88 15.35 -12.52 -5.24
CA ASP A 88 16.63 -12.22 -5.91
C ASP A 88 17.08 -10.77 -5.69
N ARG A 89 16.13 -9.83 -5.70
CA ARG A 89 16.43 -8.44 -5.42
C ARG A 89 16.78 -8.19 -3.96
N SER A 90 16.24 -8.99 -3.01
CA SER A 90 16.61 -8.87 -1.61
C SER A 90 18.06 -9.26 -1.37
N ILE A 91 18.58 -10.21 -2.14
CA ILE A 91 19.98 -10.63 -2.05
C ILE A 91 20.91 -9.53 -2.61
N LEU A 92 20.51 -8.89 -3.71
CA LEU A 92 21.30 -7.84 -4.36
C LEU A 92 21.20 -6.50 -3.64
N ASN A 93 20.04 -6.21 -3.01
CA ASN A 93 19.79 -4.93 -2.37
C ASN A 93 18.95 -5.11 -1.10
N PRO A 94 19.56 -5.67 -0.04
CA PRO A 94 18.83 -5.95 1.20
C PRO A 94 18.32 -4.69 1.91
N GLU A 95 18.97 -3.56 1.72
CA GLU A 95 18.56 -2.30 2.37
C GLU A 95 17.16 -1.85 1.91
N ILE A 96 16.84 -2.03 0.64
CA ILE A 96 15.49 -1.71 0.13
C ILE A 96 14.44 -2.57 0.80
N PHE A 97 14.73 -3.86 1.03
CA PHE A 97 13.81 -4.75 1.74
C PHE A 97 13.58 -4.30 3.17
N VAL A 98 14.64 -3.94 3.90
CA VAL A 98 14.53 -3.43 5.27
C VAL A 98 13.73 -2.12 5.28
N GLU A 99 14.07 -1.20 4.39
CA GLU A 99 13.40 0.10 4.31
C GLU A 99 11.91 -0.04 4.00
N THR A 100 11.55 -0.84 3.01
CA THR A 100 10.14 -0.99 2.60
C THR A 100 9.37 -1.89 3.52
N ASN A 101 9.89 -3.08 3.83
CA ASN A 101 9.11 -4.09 4.54
C ASN A 101 9.07 -3.88 6.06
N ILE A 102 10.11 -3.32 6.63
CA ILE A 102 10.22 -3.12 8.08
C ILE A 102 9.96 -1.67 8.45
N GLN A 103 10.78 -0.75 7.97
CA GLN A 103 10.68 0.65 8.35
C GLN A 103 9.39 1.29 7.82
N GLY A 104 9.01 0.96 6.57
CA GLY A 104 7.79 1.47 5.97
C GLY A 104 6.54 1.01 6.71
N THR A 105 6.49 -0.27 7.07
CA THR A 105 5.37 -0.83 7.85
C THR A 105 5.30 -0.17 9.23
N LEU A 106 6.43 0.01 9.90
CA LEU A 106 6.49 0.68 11.19
C LEU A 106 5.99 2.13 11.09
N ALA A 107 6.41 2.85 10.05
CA ALA A 107 5.96 4.22 9.82
C ALA A 107 4.44 4.29 9.66
N LEU A 108 3.86 3.40 8.87
CA LEU A 108 2.40 3.35 8.66
C LEU A 108 1.66 3.00 9.95
N LEU A 109 2.15 2.02 10.71
CA LEU A 109 1.54 1.63 11.99
C LEU A 109 1.57 2.77 13.00
N ASN A 110 2.68 3.51 13.07
CA ASN A 110 2.79 4.65 13.97
C ASN A 110 1.82 5.77 13.59
N VAL A 111 1.70 6.08 12.30
CA VAL A 111 0.72 7.09 11.84
C VAL A 111 -0.70 6.60 12.07
N ALA A 112 -1.00 5.34 11.81
CA ALA A 112 -2.32 4.77 12.05
C ALA A 112 -2.73 4.90 13.53
N LYS A 113 -1.83 4.59 14.43
CA LYS A 113 -2.06 4.75 15.88
C LYS A 113 -2.26 6.21 16.26
N GLU A 114 -1.38 7.09 15.80
CA GLU A 114 -1.41 8.51 16.08
C GLU A 114 -2.70 9.19 15.61
N MET A 115 -3.14 8.81 14.39
CA MET A 115 -4.29 9.44 13.72
C MET A 115 -5.63 8.74 14.02
N GLY A 116 -5.63 7.68 14.82
CA GLY A 116 -6.86 7.00 15.21
C GLY A 116 -7.52 6.24 14.05
N ILE A 117 -6.71 5.62 13.19
CA ILE A 117 -7.23 4.81 12.07
C ILE A 117 -8.00 3.62 12.62
N GLU A 118 -9.19 3.37 12.09
CA GLU A 118 -10.10 2.35 12.59
C GLU A 118 -9.59 0.94 12.35
N LYS A 119 -9.05 0.67 11.16
CA LYS A 119 -8.51 -0.66 10.81
C LYS A 119 -7.27 -0.53 9.94
N TYR A 120 -6.32 -1.41 10.20
CA TYR A 120 -5.09 -1.55 9.44
C TYR A 120 -4.99 -3.00 8.95
N LEU A 121 -4.85 -3.19 7.63
CA LEU A 121 -4.63 -4.48 7.02
C LEU A 121 -3.24 -4.51 6.38
N GLN A 122 -2.42 -5.48 6.82
CA GLN A 122 -1.11 -5.74 6.23
C GLN A 122 -1.20 -6.98 5.36
N VAL A 123 -0.90 -6.82 4.07
CA VAL A 123 -0.78 -7.97 3.18
C VAL A 123 0.67 -8.44 3.23
N SER A 124 0.89 -9.53 3.96
CA SER A 124 2.21 -10.13 4.14
C SER A 124 2.55 -11.07 3.00
N THR A 125 3.86 -11.23 2.76
CA THR A 125 4.36 -12.23 1.82
C THR A 125 4.41 -13.59 2.51
N ASP A 126 4.43 -14.68 1.71
CA ASP A 126 4.51 -16.03 2.22
C ASP A 126 5.86 -16.35 2.89
N GLU A 127 6.90 -15.61 2.54
CA GLU A 127 8.24 -15.76 3.14
C GLU A 127 8.25 -15.53 4.66
N VAL A 128 7.26 -14.81 5.19
CA VAL A 128 7.10 -14.59 6.64
C VAL A 128 7.01 -15.92 7.40
N TYR A 129 6.43 -16.94 6.78
CA TYR A 129 6.23 -18.25 7.40
C TYR A 129 7.38 -19.22 7.14
N GLY A 130 8.40 -18.82 6.36
CA GLY A 130 9.51 -19.68 5.99
C GLY A 130 9.10 -20.79 5.03
N SER A 131 9.90 -21.87 5.00
CA SER A 131 9.58 -23.03 4.18
C SER A 131 8.52 -23.88 4.86
N LEU A 132 7.46 -24.20 4.12
CA LEU A 132 6.41 -25.10 4.62
C LEU A 132 6.85 -26.54 4.45
N GLY A 133 6.57 -27.36 5.48
CA GLY A 133 6.82 -28.79 5.41
C GLY A 133 5.89 -29.50 4.44
N ALA A 134 6.20 -30.77 4.14
CA ALA A 134 5.46 -31.59 3.20
C ALA A 134 4.15 -32.19 3.79
N GLU A 135 3.67 -31.66 4.89
CA GLU A 135 2.45 -32.14 5.56
C GLU A 135 1.17 -31.64 4.88
#